data_ab329ddcc141d4a9e8cfe40968993171
#
_entry.id   ab329ddcc141d4a9e8cfe40968993171
#
_cell.length_a   1.000
_cell.length_b   1.000
_cell.length_c   1.000
_cell.angle_alpha   90.00
_cell.angle_beta   90.00
_cell.angle_gamma   90.00
#
_symmetry.space_group_name_H-M   'P 1'
#
loop_
_entity.id
_entity.type
_entity.pdbx_description
1 polymer ?
#
loop_
_entity_poly.entity_id
_entity_poly.type
_entity_poly.pdbx_seq_one_letter_code
_entity_poly.pdbx_strand_id
1 'polypeptide(L)'
;MKIFATGDTHWNFERFRPEYFPEGQELTKKDVVLQLGDFVGVWFGDKRDDEALDTLLQTELPEAELYLEIGRAICARPEKGAAVMAAEYLQANYPECGGFSPRNLRRMREFYRAYADSRGLRALALKLGWTQNVAILEGCEGSQERTWYLRAALEHRWTKSGLLEQIQAGA
;
A
#
# COMPACT_ATOMS: atom_id res chain seq x y z
N MET A 1 -13.82 36.98 -9.57
CA MET A 1 -13.42 35.58 -9.72
C MET A 1 -12.05 35.60 -10.37
N LYS A 2 -11.03 35.18 -9.65
CA LYS A 2 -9.68 34.98 -10.18
C LYS A 2 -9.53 33.50 -10.50
N ILE A 3 -8.77 33.15 -11.53
CA ILE A 3 -8.44 31.75 -11.88
C ILE A 3 -6.92 31.65 -11.89
N PHE A 4 -6.40 30.74 -11.07
CA PHE A 4 -4.97 30.43 -11.01
C PHE A 4 -4.76 29.03 -11.56
N ALA A 5 -3.72 28.80 -12.32
CA ALA A 5 -3.34 27.51 -12.85
C ALA A 5 -1.93 27.14 -12.37
N THR A 6 -1.74 25.94 -11.88
CA THR A 6 -0.43 25.38 -11.54
C THR A 6 -0.22 24.05 -12.26
N GLY A 7 1.03 23.71 -12.53
CA GLY A 7 1.41 22.43 -13.09
C GLY A 7 1.57 21.35 -12.00
N ASP A 8 2.32 20.28 -12.32
CA ASP A 8 2.60 19.15 -11.43
C ASP A 8 3.12 19.62 -10.07
N THR A 9 2.49 19.23 -8.99
CA THR A 9 2.92 19.60 -7.64
C THR A 9 3.77 18.54 -6.95
N HIS A 10 3.60 17.25 -7.29
CA HIS A 10 4.35 16.13 -6.72
C HIS A 10 4.56 16.26 -5.20
N TRP A 11 3.47 16.53 -4.45
CA TRP A 11 3.49 16.81 -3.01
C TRP A 11 4.26 18.07 -2.58
N ASN A 12 4.85 18.82 -3.51
CA ASN A 12 5.54 20.05 -3.17
C ASN A 12 4.54 21.21 -3.08
N PHE A 13 3.93 21.32 -1.91
CA PHE A 13 3.03 22.43 -1.57
C PHE A 13 3.76 23.74 -1.21
N GLU A 14 5.09 23.76 -1.24
CA GLU A 14 5.85 24.99 -1.00
C GLU A 14 5.44 26.12 -1.94
N ARG A 15 5.06 25.78 -3.17
CA ARG A 15 4.58 26.74 -4.17
C ARG A 15 3.30 27.48 -3.75
N PHE A 16 2.54 26.94 -2.80
CA PHE A 16 1.34 27.57 -2.24
C PHE A 16 1.63 28.37 -0.96
N ARG A 17 2.88 28.40 -0.50
CA ARG A 17 3.26 29.26 0.63
C ARG A 17 3.14 30.73 0.22
N PRO A 18 2.83 31.63 1.18
CA PRO A 18 2.68 33.07 0.93
C PRO A 18 3.89 33.72 0.24
N GLU A 19 5.07 33.14 0.43
CA GLU A 19 6.35 33.61 -0.14
C GLU A 19 6.40 33.43 -1.67
N TYR A 20 5.79 32.33 -2.17
CA TYR A 20 5.78 31.97 -3.59
C TYR A 20 4.43 32.19 -4.28
N PHE A 21 3.37 32.30 -3.50
CA PHE A 21 2.00 32.57 -3.96
C PHE A 21 1.31 33.57 -3.02
N PRO A 22 1.76 34.84 -3.01
CA PRO A 22 1.19 35.85 -2.13
C PRO A 22 -0.30 36.09 -2.39
N GLU A 23 -0.76 35.93 -3.64
CA GLU A 23 -2.17 36.05 -4.02
C GLU A 23 -3.05 34.98 -3.36
N GLY A 24 -2.45 33.86 -2.90
CA GLY A 24 -3.17 32.79 -2.20
C GLY A 24 -3.83 33.26 -0.90
N GLN A 25 -3.30 34.29 -0.26
CA GLN A 25 -3.87 34.88 0.97
C GLN A 25 -5.14 35.70 0.69
N GLU A 26 -5.31 36.18 -0.54
CA GLU A 26 -6.46 36.98 -0.95
C GLU A 26 -7.56 36.15 -1.60
N LEU A 27 -7.39 34.81 -1.67
CA LEU A 27 -8.39 33.93 -2.30
C LEU A 27 -9.68 33.92 -1.53
N THR A 28 -10.77 34.03 -2.27
CA THR A 28 -12.13 33.92 -1.76
C THR A 28 -12.80 32.64 -2.27
N LYS A 29 -13.94 32.28 -1.71
CA LYS A 29 -14.75 31.13 -2.20
C LYS A 29 -15.22 31.25 -3.64
N LYS A 30 -15.02 32.39 -4.29
CA LYS A 30 -15.38 32.65 -5.69
C LYS A 30 -14.21 32.46 -6.65
N ASP A 31 -13.01 32.27 -6.11
CA ASP A 31 -11.80 32.10 -6.90
C ASP A 31 -11.52 30.62 -7.10
N VAL A 32 -10.84 30.27 -8.20
CA VAL A 32 -10.59 28.89 -8.62
C VAL A 32 -9.08 28.70 -8.78
N VAL A 33 -8.55 27.65 -8.16
CA VAL A 33 -7.19 27.18 -8.43
C VAL A 33 -7.33 25.90 -9.27
N LEU A 34 -6.81 25.95 -10.50
CA LEU A 34 -6.75 24.78 -11.39
C LEU A 34 -5.36 24.17 -11.31
N GLN A 35 -5.32 22.91 -10.98
CA GLN A 35 -4.14 22.12 -11.11
C GLN A 35 -4.14 21.41 -12.46
N LEU A 36 -3.13 21.70 -13.30
CA LEU A 36 -2.93 21.11 -14.61
C LEU A 36 -1.74 20.15 -14.49
N GLY A 37 -2.00 18.87 -14.41
CA GLY A 37 -0.98 17.84 -14.31
C GLY A 37 -1.23 16.83 -13.19
N ASP A 38 -0.26 15.94 -12.96
CA ASP A 38 -0.38 14.94 -11.92
C ASP A 38 -0.49 15.60 -10.54
N PHE A 39 -1.70 15.63 -10.02
CA PHE A 39 -1.96 15.77 -8.60
C PHE A 39 -1.68 14.42 -7.98
N VAL A 40 -0.40 14.05 -7.94
CA VAL A 40 0.05 12.91 -7.16
C VAL A 40 -0.16 13.33 -5.71
N GLY A 41 -1.19 12.78 -5.09
CA GLY A 41 -1.41 13.03 -3.69
C GLY A 41 -2.75 13.65 -3.35
N VAL A 42 -3.81 13.07 -3.87
CA VAL A 42 -5.01 13.00 -3.06
C VAL A 42 -5.00 11.66 -2.32
N TRP A 43 -3.97 11.41 -1.55
CA TRP A 43 -4.19 10.99 -0.21
C TRP A 43 -4.93 12.20 0.36
N PHE A 44 -6.23 12.13 0.42
CA PHE A 44 -6.90 13.03 1.31
C PHE A 44 -6.28 12.71 2.66
N GLY A 45 -5.31 13.52 3.09
CA GLY A 45 -4.82 13.48 4.43
C GLY A 45 -5.97 13.81 5.37
N ASP A 46 -6.94 12.93 5.43
CA ASP A 46 -7.68 12.74 6.63
C ASP A 46 -6.62 12.21 7.58
N LYS A 47 -6.25 13.03 8.56
CA LYS A 47 -5.30 12.67 9.62
C LYS A 47 -5.50 11.25 10.15
N ARG A 48 -6.70 10.69 10.01
CA ARG A 48 -7.07 9.32 10.41
C ARG A 48 -6.33 8.24 9.64
N ASP A 49 -5.92 8.49 8.39
CA ASP A 49 -5.25 7.48 7.58
C ASP A 49 -3.78 7.41 7.90
N ASP A 50 -3.16 8.58 8.07
CA ASP A 50 -1.81 8.70 8.52
C ASP A 50 -1.70 8.14 9.95
N GLU A 51 -2.63 8.51 10.84
CA GLU A 51 -2.73 7.97 12.20
C GLU A 51 -2.94 6.43 12.21
N ALA A 52 -3.68 5.88 11.25
CA ALA A 52 -3.87 4.43 11.14
C ALA A 52 -2.57 3.72 10.74
N LEU A 53 -1.83 4.24 9.77
CA LEU A 53 -0.53 3.69 9.38
C LEU A 53 0.51 3.87 10.49
N ASP A 54 0.56 5.04 11.13
CA ASP A 54 1.45 5.31 12.26
C ASP A 54 1.18 4.33 13.42
N THR A 55 -0.08 4.09 13.75
CA THR A 55 -0.47 3.13 14.78
C THR A 55 -0.01 1.72 14.44
N LEU A 56 -0.14 1.30 13.18
CA LEU A 56 0.31 -0.01 12.73
C LEU A 56 1.83 -0.17 12.85
N LEU A 57 2.60 0.86 12.48
CA LEU A 57 4.07 0.82 12.54
C LEU A 57 4.59 0.87 13.98
N GLN A 58 3.85 1.48 14.90
CA GLN A 58 4.18 1.52 16.33
C GLN A 58 3.79 0.22 17.06
N THR A 59 2.99 -0.65 16.42
CA THR A 59 2.58 -1.92 17.00
C THR A 59 3.58 -3.01 16.64
N GLU A 60 4.07 -3.76 17.62
CA GLU A 60 4.97 -4.91 17.38
C GLU A 60 4.22 -6.10 16.79
N LEU A 61 3.81 -5.99 15.52
CA LEU A 61 3.19 -7.07 14.77
C LEU A 61 4.23 -7.91 14.01
N PRO A 62 4.02 -9.23 13.87
CA PRO A 62 4.80 -10.04 12.93
C PRO A 62 4.68 -9.47 11.51
N GLU A 63 5.75 -9.55 10.71
CA GLU A 63 5.83 -8.92 9.38
C GLU A 63 4.62 -9.21 8.48
N ALA A 64 4.20 -10.48 8.39
CA ALA A 64 3.07 -10.85 7.54
C ALA A 64 1.74 -10.26 8.04
N GLU A 65 1.59 -10.12 9.36
CA GLU A 65 0.39 -9.53 9.96
C GLU A 65 0.37 -8.01 9.77
N LEU A 66 1.49 -7.33 9.96
CA LEU A 66 1.65 -5.91 9.65
C LEU A 66 1.30 -5.63 8.19
N TYR A 67 1.80 -6.43 7.25
CA TYR A 67 1.55 -6.25 5.83
C TYR A 67 0.10 -6.56 5.44
N LEU A 68 -0.56 -7.47 6.14
CA LEU A 68 -1.99 -7.71 5.99
C LEU A 68 -2.82 -6.48 6.41
N GLU A 69 -2.48 -5.88 7.55
CA GLU A 69 -3.19 -4.71 8.08
C GLU A 69 -2.94 -3.45 7.23
N ILE A 70 -1.72 -3.24 6.75
CA ILE A 70 -1.43 -2.19 5.77
C ILE A 70 -2.26 -2.42 4.49
N GLY A 71 -2.31 -3.67 4.01
CA GLY A 71 -3.15 -4.05 2.87
C GLY A 71 -4.63 -3.75 3.10
N ARG A 72 -5.14 -3.97 4.30
CA ARG A 72 -6.50 -3.62 4.72
C ARG A 72 -6.75 -2.11 4.66
N ALA A 73 -5.83 -1.33 5.23
CA ALA A 73 -5.92 0.12 5.21
C ALA A 73 -5.96 0.67 3.77
N ILE A 74 -5.12 0.13 2.87
CA ILE A 74 -5.12 0.50 1.45
C ILE A 74 -6.44 0.09 0.77
N CYS A 75 -7.00 -1.09 1.09
CA CYS A 75 -8.26 -1.56 0.51
C CYS A 75 -9.46 -0.74 0.97
N ALA A 76 -9.42 -0.14 2.14
CA ALA A 76 -10.47 0.76 2.62
C ALA A 76 -10.56 2.05 1.80
N ARG A 77 -9.59 2.32 0.92
CA ARG A 77 -9.52 3.48 0.05
C ARG A 77 -10.00 3.16 -1.35
N PRO A 78 -11.02 3.89 -1.85
CA PRO A 78 -11.54 3.71 -3.21
C PRO A 78 -10.63 4.35 -4.27
N GLU A 79 -9.68 5.22 -3.87
CA GLU A 79 -8.92 6.06 -4.78
C GLU A 79 -7.92 5.25 -5.60
N LYS A 80 -7.88 5.58 -6.90
CA LYS A 80 -6.85 5.07 -7.79
C LYS A 80 -5.48 5.63 -7.35
N GLY A 81 -4.54 4.74 -7.01
CA GLY A 81 -3.21 5.17 -6.57
C GLY A 81 -2.97 5.07 -5.05
N ALA A 82 -3.97 4.67 -4.23
CA ALA A 82 -3.85 4.56 -2.78
C ALA A 82 -2.58 3.83 -2.29
N ALA A 83 -2.15 2.77 -2.99
CA ALA A 83 -0.93 2.04 -2.66
C ALA A 83 0.37 2.85 -2.94
N VAL A 84 0.35 3.74 -3.93
CA VAL A 84 1.49 4.62 -4.23
C VAL A 84 1.61 5.68 -3.14
N MET A 85 0.50 6.28 -2.79
CA MET A 85 0.41 7.34 -1.79
C MET A 85 0.79 6.84 -0.39
N ALA A 86 0.28 5.66 -0.01
CA ALA A 86 0.69 5.01 1.24
C ALA A 86 2.20 4.71 1.24
N ALA A 87 2.79 4.31 0.09
CA ALA A 87 4.21 4.07 -0.01
C ALA A 87 5.03 5.36 0.18
N GLU A 88 4.61 6.45 -0.45
CA GLU A 88 5.26 7.76 -0.31
C GLU A 88 5.21 8.27 1.12
N TYR A 89 4.03 8.16 1.78
CA TYR A 89 3.87 8.50 3.17
C TYR A 89 4.81 7.69 4.09
N LEU A 90 4.80 6.37 3.96
CA LEU A 90 5.61 5.48 4.78
C LEU A 90 7.12 5.68 4.56
N GLN A 91 7.55 5.90 3.32
CA GLN A 91 8.95 6.17 3.01
C GLN A 91 9.42 7.53 3.54
N ALA A 92 8.54 8.53 3.55
CA ALA A 92 8.86 9.86 4.06
C ALA A 92 8.93 9.90 5.60
N ASN A 93 8.06 9.19 6.29
CA ASN A 93 7.95 9.25 7.75
C ASN A 93 8.73 8.12 8.47
N TYR A 94 9.01 7.00 7.77
CA TYR A 94 9.73 5.83 8.29
C TYR A 94 10.86 5.39 7.34
N PRO A 95 11.82 6.28 7.04
CA PRO A 95 12.88 5.99 6.07
C PRO A 95 13.81 4.85 6.47
N GLU A 96 13.89 4.54 7.77
CA GLU A 96 14.65 3.41 8.32
C GLU A 96 13.94 2.06 8.14
N CYS A 97 12.63 2.08 7.88
CA CYS A 97 11.85 0.86 7.66
C CYS A 97 11.88 0.47 6.19
N GLY A 98 12.36 -0.73 5.90
CA GLY A 98 12.34 -1.29 4.55
C GLY A 98 10.97 -1.84 4.14
N GLY A 99 10.83 -2.18 2.85
CA GLY A 99 9.66 -2.93 2.38
C GLY A 99 8.48 -2.09 1.88
N PHE A 100 8.53 -0.77 1.97
CA PHE A 100 7.42 0.11 1.60
C PHE A 100 7.50 0.72 0.19
N SER A 101 8.01 -0.05 -0.78
CA SER A 101 7.94 0.37 -2.18
C SER A 101 6.49 0.32 -2.71
N PRO A 102 6.10 1.15 -3.69
CA PRO A 102 4.77 1.12 -4.28
C PRO A 102 4.36 -0.27 -4.81
N ARG A 103 5.33 -1.03 -5.33
CA ARG A 103 5.12 -2.41 -5.78
C ARG A 103 4.74 -3.30 -4.60
N ASN A 104 5.45 -3.19 -3.48
CA ASN A 104 5.21 -4.02 -2.32
C ASN A 104 3.88 -3.66 -1.62
N LEU A 105 3.51 -2.37 -1.60
CA LEU A 105 2.21 -1.94 -1.08
C LEU A 105 1.05 -2.50 -1.92
N ARG A 106 1.22 -2.58 -3.25
CA ARG A 106 0.24 -3.26 -4.11
C ARG A 106 0.13 -4.75 -3.78
N ARG A 107 1.24 -5.43 -3.49
CA ARG A 107 1.26 -6.83 -3.03
C ARG A 107 0.55 -7.00 -1.69
N MET A 108 0.76 -6.09 -0.74
CA MET A 108 0.06 -6.10 0.55
C MET A 108 -1.46 -5.95 0.35
N ARG A 109 -1.88 -5.07 -0.54
CA ARG A 109 -3.29 -4.93 -0.92
C ARG A 109 -3.88 -6.21 -1.51
N GLU A 110 -3.17 -6.85 -2.44
CA GLU A 110 -3.60 -8.12 -3.04
C GLU A 110 -3.58 -9.27 -2.03
N PHE A 111 -2.63 -9.27 -1.10
CA PHE A 111 -2.56 -10.21 0.01
C PHE A 111 -3.81 -10.12 0.90
N TYR A 112 -4.20 -8.93 1.29
CA TYR A 112 -5.44 -8.72 2.03
C TYR A 112 -6.64 -9.23 1.23
N ARG A 113 -6.79 -8.82 -0.02
CA ARG A 113 -7.90 -9.24 -0.89
C ARG A 113 -8.00 -10.76 -1.05
N ALA A 114 -6.87 -11.43 -1.13
CA ALA A 114 -6.83 -12.88 -1.33
C ALA A 114 -7.29 -13.68 -0.09
N TYR A 115 -7.07 -13.13 1.11
CA TYR A 115 -7.22 -13.90 2.35
C TYR A 115 -8.17 -13.29 3.38
N ALA A 116 -8.67 -12.06 3.19
CA ALA A 116 -9.52 -11.35 4.14
C ALA A 116 -10.81 -12.13 4.49
N ASP A 117 -11.46 -12.71 3.48
CA ASP A 117 -12.76 -13.36 3.63
C ASP A 117 -12.66 -14.79 4.18
N SER A 118 -11.45 -15.34 4.29
CA SER A 118 -11.24 -16.71 4.80
C SER A 118 -10.32 -16.73 6.02
N ARG A 119 -10.91 -16.82 7.21
CA ARG A 119 -10.16 -16.92 8.47
C ARG A 119 -9.14 -18.07 8.45
N GLY A 120 -9.51 -19.21 7.86
CA GLY A 120 -8.64 -20.38 7.77
C GLY A 120 -7.43 -20.15 6.88
N LEU A 121 -7.63 -19.57 5.68
CA LEU A 121 -6.54 -19.27 4.76
C LEU A 121 -5.63 -18.17 5.29
N ARG A 122 -6.20 -17.13 5.89
CA ARG A 122 -5.44 -16.08 6.55
C ARG A 122 -4.53 -16.64 7.63
N ALA A 123 -5.05 -17.54 8.47
CA ALA A 123 -4.25 -18.18 9.52
C ALA A 123 -3.10 -19.05 8.98
N LEU A 124 -3.24 -19.65 7.79
CA LEU A 124 -2.14 -20.37 7.12
C LEU A 124 -1.13 -19.39 6.54
N ALA A 125 -1.59 -18.36 5.83
CA ALA A 125 -0.73 -17.37 5.19
C ALA A 125 0.14 -16.61 6.22
N LEU A 126 -0.41 -16.26 7.38
CA LEU A 126 0.32 -15.60 8.47
C LEU A 126 1.43 -16.45 9.10
N LYS A 127 1.43 -17.78 8.88
CA LYS A 127 2.52 -18.67 9.34
C LYS A 127 3.70 -18.74 8.38
N LEU A 128 3.56 -18.23 7.17
CA LEU A 128 4.61 -18.18 6.16
C LEU A 128 5.27 -16.80 6.15
N GLY A 129 6.54 -16.75 5.76
CA GLY A 129 7.25 -15.51 5.55
C GLY A 129 6.68 -14.71 4.36
N TRP A 130 6.89 -13.39 4.36
CA TRP A 130 6.37 -12.50 3.34
C TRP A 130 6.76 -12.92 1.91
N THR A 131 8.02 -13.28 1.71
CA THR A 131 8.52 -13.66 0.38
C THR A 131 7.89 -14.94 -0.17
N GLN A 132 7.49 -15.89 0.69
CA GLN A 132 6.76 -17.09 0.31
C GLN A 132 5.30 -16.74 -0.05
N ASN A 133 4.65 -15.88 0.75
CA ASN A 133 3.31 -15.38 0.44
C ASN A 133 3.26 -14.66 -0.91
N VAL A 134 4.26 -13.83 -1.21
CA VAL A 134 4.39 -13.15 -2.51
C VAL A 134 4.55 -14.16 -3.65
N ALA A 135 5.36 -15.22 -3.46
CA ALA A 135 5.53 -16.26 -4.47
C ALA A 135 4.21 -16.96 -4.80
N ILE A 136 3.41 -17.29 -3.78
CA ILE A 136 2.09 -17.92 -3.96
C ILE A 136 1.10 -16.95 -4.63
N LEU A 137 1.09 -15.68 -4.21
CA LEU A 137 0.19 -14.67 -4.80
C LEU A 137 0.46 -14.42 -6.28
N GLU A 138 1.73 -14.36 -6.67
CA GLU A 138 2.14 -14.07 -8.05
C GLU A 138 2.18 -15.32 -8.93
N GLY A 139 2.35 -16.51 -8.35
CA GLY A 139 2.49 -17.77 -9.06
C GLY A 139 1.21 -18.60 -9.19
N CYS A 140 0.18 -18.31 -8.39
CA CYS A 140 -1.06 -19.09 -8.37
C CYS A 140 -2.27 -18.23 -8.71
N GLU A 141 -3.10 -18.68 -9.65
CA GLU A 141 -4.26 -17.91 -10.12
C GLU A 141 -5.50 -18.10 -9.24
N GLY A 142 -5.74 -19.29 -8.74
CA GLY A 142 -6.96 -19.67 -8.03
C GLY A 142 -6.80 -19.76 -6.50
N SER A 143 -7.91 -19.58 -5.76
CA SER A 143 -7.92 -19.72 -4.30
C SER A 143 -7.65 -21.16 -3.85
N GLN A 144 -8.06 -22.16 -4.63
CA GLN A 144 -7.81 -23.58 -4.34
C GLN A 144 -6.31 -23.91 -4.45
N GLU A 145 -5.69 -23.46 -5.52
CA GLU A 145 -4.26 -23.62 -5.77
C GLU A 145 -3.43 -22.93 -4.68
N ARG A 146 -3.77 -21.68 -4.35
CA ARG A 146 -3.13 -20.96 -3.24
C ARG A 146 -3.27 -21.71 -1.91
N THR A 147 -4.45 -22.27 -1.65
CA THR A 147 -4.70 -23.07 -0.43
C THR A 147 -3.80 -24.29 -0.38
N TRP A 148 -3.63 -24.96 -1.50
CA TRP A 148 -2.78 -26.14 -1.59
C TRP A 148 -1.31 -25.77 -1.32
N TYR A 149 -0.78 -24.75 -2.01
CA TYR A 149 0.61 -24.30 -1.81
C TYR A 149 0.87 -23.74 -0.41
N LEU A 150 -0.07 -23.05 0.21
CA LEU A 150 0.05 -22.61 1.61
C LEU A 150 0.24 -23.81 2.56
N ARG A 151 -0.56 -24.85 2.40
CA ARG A 151 -0.47 -26.07 3.21
C ARG A 151 0.80 -26.84 2.94
N ALA A 152 1.12 -27.08 1.69
CA ALA A 152 2.30 -27.82 1.29
C ALA A 152 3.60 -27.11 1.75
N ALA A 153 3.67 -25.78 1.59
CA ALA A 153 4.82 -25.00 2.03
C ALA A 153 5.03 -25.09 3.56
N LEU A 154 3.97 -25.13 4.35
CA LEU A 154 4.05 -25.30 5.80
C LEU A 154 4.44 -26.74 6.17
N GLU A 155 3.84 -27.72 5.55
CA GLU A 155 4.06 -29.16 5.80
C GLU A 155 5.50 -29.56 5.47
N HIS A 156 5.95 -29.19 4.26
CA HIS A 156 7.29 -29.54 3.77
C HIS A 156 8.37 -28.53 4.13
N ARG A 157 8.01 -27.45 4.82
CA ARG A 157 8.93 -26.36 5.21
C ARG A 157 9.74 -25.81 4.04
N TRP A 158 9.09 -25.64 2.90
CA TRP A 158 9.76 -25.13 1.70
C TRP A 158 10.32 -23.74 1.93
N THR A 159 11.55 -23.54 1.50
CA THR A 159 12.10 -22.20 1.34
C THR A 159 11.40 -21.48 0.19
N LYS A 160 11.61 -20.15 0.05
CA LYS A 160 11.11 -19.40 -1.10
C LYS A 160 11.51 -20.04 -2.43
N SER A 161 12.79 -20.46 -2.57
CA SER A 161 13.31 -21.07 -3.81
C SER A 161 12.64 -22.41 -4.10
N GLY A 162 12.55 -23.30 -3.10
CA GLY A 162 11.88 -24.59 -3.25
C GLY A 162 10.38 -24.42 -3.59
N LEU A 163 9.71 -23.46 -2.97
CA LEU A 163 8.32 -23.16 -3.29
C LEU A 163 8.14 -22.68 -4.74
N LEU A 164 9.02 -21.79 -5.22
CA LEU A 164 8.99 -21.33 -6.61
C LEU A 164 9.22 -22.47 -7.61
N GLU A 165 10.14 -23.39 -7.32
CA GLU A 165 10.37 -24.59 -8.15
C GLU A 165 9.11 -25.46 -8.24
N GLN A 166 8.42 -25.68 -7.11
CA GLN A 166 7.18 -26.45 -7.09
C GLN A 166 6.04 -25.77 -7.86
N ILE A 167 5.89 -24.46 -7.71
CA ILE A 167 4.89 -23.68 -8.45
C ILE A 167 5.18 -23.75 -9.96
N GLN A 168 6.43 -23.62 -10.37
CA GLN A 168 6.83 -23.72 -11.79
C GLN A 168 6.65 -25.12 -12.36
N ALA A 169 6.82 -26.14 -11.54
CA ALA A 169 6.60 -27.54 -11.95
C ALA A 169 5.10 -27.92 -12.06
N GLY A 170 4.20 -27.10 -11.52
CA GLY A 170 2.76 -27.38 -11.50
C GLY A 170 2.41 -28.53 -10.55
N ALA A 171 3.14 -28.65 -9.46
CA ALA A 171 2.99 -29.74 -8.49
C ALA A 171 1.69 -29.62 -7.68
#